data_c42f284ebf0a646cdad7c4abddb29606
#
_entry.id   c42f284ebf0a646cdad7c4abddb29606
#
_cell.length_a   1.000
_cell.length_b   1.000
_cell.length_c   1.000
_cell.angle_alpha   90.00
_cell.angle_beta   90.00
_cell.angle_gamma   90.00
#
_symmetry.space_group_name_H-M   'P 1'
#
loop_
_entity.id
_entity.type
_entity.pdbx_description
1 polymer ?
#
loop_
_entity_poly.entity_id
_entity_poly.type
_entity_poly.pdbx_seq_one_letter_code
_entity_poly.pdbx_strand_id
1 'polypeptide(L)'
;MLFRSRQKGLVHASRIAEISGCSLLSETFPAHMERGRGLPALPRIPYAPDIAYKQLAAFDTIILAGAQEPVAFFGYQGGRSRLIEDARRVITLADSPIDAAVALEHLAAAVDAPPYRSNPDGNKEMPSLPQGALDAKKASLVLAALQPENAIIVDESITSAAGYYKYTAAAPRFSLLTLTGGAIGMGLPCAIGAALACPERPVIDFQADGSAMYTIQALWTQARESLNITTLLCANRSYKILEAEFQRAESRPADQRALSLMSLNRPDIGWVVISQGLGVPACAVDTAEELADALTRALTEPGPHLIQMNL
;
A
#
# COMPACT_ATOMS: atom_id res chain seq x y z
N MET A 1 18.87 3.00 6.63
CA MET A 1 18.70 1.53 6.43
C MET A 1 17.47 1.28 5.58
N LEU A 2 17.62 0.61 4.45
CA LEU A 2 16.54 0.11 3.62
C LEU A 2 16.09 -1.24 4.14
N PHE A 3 14.77 -1.43 4.25
CA PHE A 3 14.23 -2.46 5.09
C PHE A 3 13.04 -3.18 4.43
N ARG A 4 13.08 -4.51 4.50
CA ARG A 4 12.00 -5.41 4.13
C ARG A 4 11.92 -6.52 5.15
N SER A 5 11.02 -6.42 6.13
CA SER A 5 10.82 -7.46 7.12
C SER A 5 9.47 -7.29 7.83
N ARG A 6 9.05 -8.35 8.53
CA ARG A 6 7.85 -8.38 9.36
C ARG A 6 8.10 -7.68 10.71
N GLN A 7 7.11 -7.71 11.59
CA GLN A 7 7.11 -7.00 12.88
C GLN A 7 8.43 -7.14 13.70
N LYS A 8 9.01 -8.34 13.82
CA LYS A 8 10.24 -8.54 14.61
C LYS A 8 11.40 -7.71 14.06
N GLY A 9 11.65 -7.79 12.75
CA GLY A 9 12.72 -7.01 12.15
C GLY A 9 12.47 -5.49 12.22
N LEU A 10 11.22 -5.05 12.15
CA LEU A 10 10.85 -3.64 12.30
C LEU A 10 11.22 -3.11 13.69
N VAL A 11 10.95 -3.89 14.73
CA VAL A 11 11.32 -3.57 16.11
C VAL A 11 12.84 -3.49 16.28
N HIS A 12 13.60 -4.47 15.77
CA HIS A 12 15.06 -4.46 15.88
C HIS A 12 15.68 -3.30 15.08
N ALA A 13 15.19 -3.02 13.87
CA ALA A 13 15.64 -1.87 13.10
C ALA A 13 15.41 -0.55 13.84
N SER A 14 14.26 -0.39 14.52
CA SER A 14 13.97 0.80 15.32
C SER A 14 14.92 0.96 16.50
N ARG A 15 15.27 -0.13 17.20
CA ARG A 15 16.25 -0.14 18.29
C ARG A 15 17.64 0.30 17.79
N ILE A 16 18.05 -0.20 16.62
CA ILE A 16 19.31 0.20 15.98
C ILE A 16 19.28 1.68 15.63
N ALA A 17 18.17 2.17 15.07
CA ALA A 17 18.02 3.58 14.71
C ALA A 17 18.10 4.50 15.94
N GLU A 18 17.53 4.08 17.07
CA GLU A 18 17.58 4.84 18.32
C GLU A 18 19.02 5.08 18.81
N ILE A 19 19.88 4.06 18.76
CA ILE A 19 21.26 4.18 19.24
C ILE A 19 22.21 4.79 18.21
N SER A 20 21.99 4.52 16.91
CA SER A 20 22.89 4.95 15.85
C SER A 20 22.52 6.27 15.20
N GLY A 21 21.29 6.74 15.38
CA GLY A 21 20.73 7.90 14.67
C GLY A 21 20.44 7.63 13.19
N CYS A 22 20.53 6.37 12.71
CA CYS A 22 20.28 6.07 11.31
C CYS A 22 18.80 6.24 10.94
N SER A 23 18.54 6.75 9.75
CA SER A 23 17.17 6.80 9.18
C SER A 23 16.73 5.44 8.68
N LEU A 24 15.46 5.09 8.93
CA LEU A 24 14.83 3.89 8.43
C LEU A 24 13.92 4.22 7.25
N LEU A 25 14.03 3.47 6.16
CA LEU A 25 13.18 3.57 4.98
C LEU A 25 12.70 2.18 4.59
N SER A 26 11.49 2.07 4.07
CA SER A 26 11.02 0.85 3.42
C SER A 26 11.08 0.98 1.89
N GLU A 27 11.06 -0.16 1.20
CA GLU A 27 10.88 -0.20 -0.24
C GLU A 27 9.61 0.57 -0.65
N THR A 28 9.56 1.03 -1.90
CA THR A 28 8.37 1.71 -2.46
C THR A 28 7.13 0.83 -2.37
N PHE A 29 7.27 -0.45 -2.70
CA PHE A 29 6.21 -1.45 -2.66
C PHE A 29 6.68 -2.69 -1.87
N PRO A 30 6.67 -2.64 -0.52
CA PRO A 30 7.02 -3.81 0.28
C PRO A 30 5.94 -4.89 0.11
N ALA A 31 6.35 -6.13 -0.18
CA ALA A 31 5.41 -7.22 -0.38
C ALA A 31 4.50 -7.45 0.84
N HIS A 32 5.06 -7.26 2.03
CA HIS A 32 4.35 -7.41 3.29
C HIS A 32 4.99 -6.50 4.34
N MET A 33 4.17 -5.76 5.08
CA MET A 33 4.60 -4.90 6.18
C MET A 33 3.57 -4.92 7.30
N GLU A 34 4.04 -5.01 8.55
CA GLU A 34 3.20 -4.78 9.71
C GLU A 34 3.16 -3.30 10.05
N ARG A 35 1.98 -2.78 10.33
CA ARG A 35 1.75 -1.35 10.61
C ARG A 35 0.74 -1.15 11.73
N GLY A 36 0.60 0.11 12.13
CA GLY A 36 -0.39 0.54 13.11
C GLY A 36 0.22 0.92 14.45
N ARG A 37 -0.66 1.17 15.39
CA ARG A 37 -0.36 1.68 16.72
C ARG A 37 0.68 0.83 17.45
N GLY A 38 1.67 1.51 18.01
CA GLY A 38 2.74 0.87 18.76
C GLY A 38 3.82 0.21 17.91
N LEU A 39 3.80 0.37 16.58
CA LEU A 39 4.86 -0.04 15.68
C LEU A 39 5.58 1.18 15.10
N PRO A 40 6.88 1.06 14.77
CA PRO A 40 7.60 2.12 14.09
C PRO A 40 6.96 2.45 12.75
N ALA A 41 6.69 3.73 12.49
CA ALA A 41 6.19 4.20 11.20
C ALA A 41 7.38 4.53 10.30
N LEU A 42 7.61 3.70 9.27
CA LEU A 42 8.68 3.93 8.30
C LEU A 42 8.16 4.69 7.08
N PRO A 43 8.84 5.74 6.63
CA PRO A 43 8.57 6.30 5.31
C PRO A 43 8.99 5.32 4.22
N ARG A 44 8.25 5.31 3.10
CA ARG A 44 8.61 4.56 1.90
C ARG A 44 9.54 5.39 1.02
N ILE A 45 10.39 4.71 0.25
CA ILE A 45 11.07 5.35 -0.87
C ILE A 45 10.01 5.83 -1.86
N PRO A 46 10.05 7.09 -2.30
CA PRO A 46 9.09 7.61 -3.28
C PRO A 46 9.11 6.83 -4.60
N TYR A 47 7.94 6.72 -5.22
CA TYR A 47 7.82 6.11 -6.55
C TYR A 47 8.53 6.92 -7.64
N ALA A 48 8.45 8.25 -7.57
CA ALA A 48 9.09 9.14 -8.53
C ALA A 48 10.63 9.07 -8.39
N PRO A 49 11.37 8.67 -9.44
CA PRO A 49 12.80 8.36 -9.33
C PRO A 49 13.67 9.58 -8.99
N ASP A 50 13.31 10.76 -9.45
CA ASP A 50 14.00 12.01 -9.13
C ASP A 50 13.86 12.40 -7.65
N ILE A 51 12.69 12.15 -7.06
CA ILE A 51 12.44 12.39 -5.62
C ILE A 51 13.16 11.33 -4.79
N ALA A 52 13.07 10.06 -5.19
CA ALA A 52 13.75 8.95 -4.52
C ALA A 52 15.28 9.14 -4.54
N TYR A 53 15.83 9.52 -5.68
CA TYR A 53 17.25 9.81 -5.83
C TYR A 53 17.71 10.93 -4.89
N LYS A 54 16.99 12.07 -4.85
CA LYS A 54 17.30 13.19 -3.95
C LYS A 54 17.23 12.75 -2.47
N GLN A 55 16.26 11.92 -2.10
CA GLN A 55 16.14 11.41 -0.74
C GLN A 55 17.33 10.52 -0.37
N LEU A 56 17.73 9.62 -1.28
CA LEU A 56 18.82 8.68 -1.03
C LEU A 56 20.20 9.36 -1.08
N ALA A 57 20.36 10.41 -1.87
CA ALA A 57 21.58 11.20 -1.94
C ALA A 57 21.93 11.92 -0.62
N ALA A 58 20.99 12.04 0.31
CA ALA A 58 21.24 12.58 1.65
C ALA A 58 22.05 11.65 2.56
N PHE A 59 22.31 10.39 2.15
CA PHE A 59 22.98 9.38 2.96
C PHE A 59 24.33 8.96 2.34
N ASP A 60 25.38 8.92 3.12
CA ASP A 60 26.71 8.46 2.69
C ASP A 60 26.81 6.92 2.67
N THR A 61 26.08 6.27 3.57
CA THR A 61 26.04 4.80 3.69
C THR A 61 24.61 4.31 3.72
N ILE A 62 24.30 3.31 2.90
CA ILE A 62 23.00 2.67 2.83
C ILE A 62 23.16 1.20 3.20
N ILE A 63 22.39 0.74 4.19
CA ILE A 63 22.38 -0.66 4.64
C ILE A 63 21.09 -1.31 4.15
N LEU A 64 21.21 -2.40 3.41
CA LEU A 64 20.09 -3.21 2.90
C LEU A 64 19.83 -4.36 3.86
N ALA A 65 18.64 -4.41 4.46
CA ALA A 65 18.22 -5.47 5.37
C ALA A 65 16.99 -6.18 4.79
N GLY A 66 17.21 -7.25 4.01
CA GLY A 66 16.18 -7.98 3.27
C GLY A 66 15.58 -7.20 2.10
N ALA A 67 16.08 -6.02 1.81
CA ALA A 67 15.67 -5.18 0.68
C ALA A 67 16.71 -5.25 -0.44
N GLN A 68 16.28 -5.10 -1.66
CA GLN A 68 17.15 -4.96 -2.82
C GLN A 68 17.57 -3.50 -3.01
N GLU A 69 18.65 -3.27 -3.75
CA GLU A 69 19.04 -1.92 -4.16
C GLU A 69 17.92 -1.29 -4.98
N PRO A 70 17.44 -0.09 -4.60
CA PRO A 70 16.31 0.54 -5.27
C PRO A 70 16.68 0.99 -6.68
N VAL A 71 15.76 0.69 -7.62
CA VAL A 71 15.87 1.08 -9.02
C VAL A 71 14.62 1.82 -9.46
N ALA A 72 14.70 2.61 -10.53
CA ALA A 72 13.53 3.20 -11.16
C ALA A 72 12.66 2.10 -11.78
N PHE A 73 11.34 2.20 -11.62
CA PHE A 73 10.39 1.21 -12.17
C PHE A 73 10.33 1.25 -13.69
N PHE A 74 10.54 2.43 -14.29
CA PHE A 74 10.56 2.63 -15.73
C PHE A 74 11.84 3.34 -16.16
N GLY A 75 12.27 3.10 -17.41
CA GLY A 75 13.36 3.84 -18.04
C GLY A 75 12.85 5.19 -18.54
N TYR A 76 13.50 6.26 -18.11
CA TYR A 76 13.21 7.62 -18.59
C TYR A 76 14.39 8.11 -19.42
N GLN A 77 14.10 8.82 -20.52
CA GLN A 77 15.15 9.38 -21.37
C GLN A 77 16.02 10.38 -20.54
N GLY A 78 17.32 10.13 -20.52
CA GLY A 78 18.25 10.89 -19.68
C GLY A 78 18.13 10.67 -18.17
N GLY A 79 17.22 9.79 -17.74
CA GLY A 79 17.03 9.41 -16.34
C GLY A 79 18.01 8.33 -15.87
N ARG A 80 18.10 8.17 -14.55
CA ARG A 80 18.91 7.14 -13.92
C ARG A 80 18.07 5.91 -13.61
N SER A 81 18.57 4.72 -13.91
CA SER A 81 17.93 3.46 -13.50
C SER A 81 18.25 3.13 -12.04
N ARG A 82 19.50 3.33 -11.60
CA ARG A 82 19.90 3.15 -10.20
C ARG A 82 19.62 4.42 -9.41
N LEU A 83 19.01 4.26 -8.22
CA LEU A 83 18.61 5.38 -7.36
C LEU A 83 19.64 5.71 -6.29
N ILE A 84 20.68 4.88 -6.13
CA ILE A 84 21.83 5.15 -5.26
C ILE A 84 23.01 5.58 -6.15
N GLU A 85 23.70 6.64 -5.74
CA GLU A 85 24.92 7.10 -6.42
C GLU A 85 26.04 6.07 -6.30
N ASP A 86 26.82 5.84 -7.37
CA ASP A 86 27.92 4.88 -7.38
C ASP A 86 29.02 5.20 -6.34
N ALA A 87 29.14 6.47 -5.93
CA ALA A 87 30.08 6.90 -4.91
C ALA A 87 29.63 6.56 -3.47
N ARG A 88 28.39 6.11 -3.28
CA ARG A 88 27.84 5.80 -1.94
C ARG A 88 28.21 4.39 -1.52
N ARG A 89 28.42 4.21 -0.23
CA ARG A 89 28.68 2.89 0.34
C ARG A 89 27.37 2.13 0.52
N VAL A 90 27.23 0.98 -0.14
CA VAL A 90 26.09 0.07 0.05
C VAL A 90 26.56 -1.18 0.79
N ILE A 91 25.88 -1.53 1.87
CA ILE A 91 26.18 -2.70 2.70
C ILE A 91 24.93 -3.59 2.72
N THR A 92 25.04 -4.82 2.29
CA THR A 92 23.97 -5.81 2.44
C THR A 92 24.14 -6.50 3.79
N LEU A 93 23.23 -6.22 4.72
CA LEU A 93 23.20 -6.88 6.03
C LEU A 93 22.54 -8.25 5.95
N ALA A 94 21.47 -8.36 5.16
CA ALA A 94 20.77 -9.61 4.93
C ALA A 94 20.19 -9.64 3.52
N ASP A 95 20.41 -10.75 2.82
CA ASP A 95 19.87 -11.06 1.52
C ASP A 95 19.32 -12.49 1.56
N SER A 96 18.47 -12.86 0.59
CA SER A 96 18.01 -14.25 0.49
C SER A 96 19.20 -15.21 0.34
N PRO A 97 19.29 -16.31 1.12
CA PRO A 97 18.27 -16.87 2.03
C PRO A 97 18.35 -16.40 3.50
N ILE A 98 19.13 -15.36 3.82
CA ILE A 98 19.34 -14.88 5.20
C ILE A 98 18.07 -14.20 5.71
N ASP A 99 17.57 -14.61 6.88
CA ASP A 99 16.44 -13.94 7.53
C ASP A 99 16.86 -12.56 8.05
N ALA A 100 16.27 -11.53 7.43
CA ALA A 100 16.56 -10.15 7.79
C ALA A 100 16.17 -9.80 9.24
N ALA A 101 15.17 -10.46 9.82
CA ALA A 101 14.79 -10.21 11.21
C ALA A 101 15.85 -10.75 12.18
N VAL A 102 16.41 -11.93 11.89
CA VAL A 102 17.49 -12.53 12.67
C VAL A 102 18.78 -11.72 12.53
N ALA A 103 19.12 -11.28 11.32
CA ALA A 103 20.29 -10.43 11.10
C ALA A 103 20.20 -9.09 11.85
N LEU A 104 19.00 -8.48 11.87
CA LEU A 104 18.75 -7.24 12.61
C LEU A 104 18.76 -7.47 14.13
N GLU A 105 18.29 -8.62 14.62
CA GLU A 105 18.38 -9.00 16.03
C GLU A 105 19.85 -9.09 16.48
N HIS A 106 20.67 -9.80 15.72
CA HIS A 106 22.11 -9.91 16.01
C HIS A 106 22.80 -8.55 15.94
N LEU A 107 22.49 -7.71 14.95
CA LEU A 107 23.06 -6.37 14.87
C LEU A 107 22.62 -5.51 16.06
N ALA A 108 21.34 -5.57 16.46
CA ALA A 108 20.85 -4.83 17.62
C ALA A 108 21.55 -5.26 18.92
N ALA A 109 21.86 -6.56 19.07
CA ALA A 109 22.62 -7.07 20.19
C ALA A 109 24.09 -6.62 20.14
N ALA A 110 24.73 -6.68 18.95
CA ALA A 110 26.15 -6.30 18.79
C ALA A 110 26.43 -4.81 19.04
N VAL A 111 25.42 -3.94 18.89
CA VAL A 111 25.52 -2.49 19.17
C VAL A 111 24.90 -2.11 20.51
N ASP A 112 24.57 -3.06 21.36
CA ASP A 112 23.90 -2.86 22.67
C ASP A 112 22.65 -1.98 22.56
N ALA A 113 21.84 -2.18 21.49
CA ALA A 113 20.66 -1.37 21.24
C ALA A 113 19.60 -1.55 22.36
N PRO A 114 19.05 -0.46 22.89
CA PRO A 114 18.12 -0.51 24.02
C PRO A 114 16.86 -1.32 23.67
N PRO A 115 16.11 -1.83 24.66
CA PRO A 115 14.82 -2.45 24.42
C PRO A 115 13.86 -1.51 23.68
N TYR A 116 13.11 -2.03 22.72
CA TYR A 116 12.11 -1.24 22.01
C TYR A 116 11.05 -0.72 23.00
N ARG A 117 10.89 0.58 23.02
CA ARG A 117 9.83 1.23 23.78
C ARG A 117 8.71 1.56 22.79
N SER A 118 7.65 0.76 22.84
CA SER A 118 6.43 1.11 22.11
C SER A 118 5.96 2.47 22.62
N ASN A 119 5.79 3.43 21.70
CA ASN A 119 5.07 4.64 22.02
C ASN A 119 3.65 4.51 21.39
N PRO A 120 2.69 3.87 22.10
CA PRO A 120 1.35 3.66 21.58
C PRO A 120 0.63 4.98 21.30
N ASP A 121 1.03 6.03 22.01
CA ASP A 121 0.43 7.37 21.92
C ASP A 121 1.24 8.32 21.03
N GLY A 122 2.31 7.83 20.39
CA GLY A 122 3.25 8.67 19.62
C GLY A 122 2.53 9.71 18.77
N ASN A 123 2.26 10.87 19.34
CA ASN A 123 1.69 12.14 18.86
C ASN A 123 0.82 12.13 17.56
N LYS A 124 0.25 10.97 17.18
CA LYS A 124 -0.64 10.86 16.02
C LYS A 124 -2.00 10.40 16.49
N GLU A 125 -2.93 11.35 16.45
CA GLU A 125 -4.34 11.04 16.64
C GLU A 125 -4.86 10.23 15.47
N MET A 126 -5.83 9.34 15.76
CA MET A 126 -6.63 8.70 14.73
C MET A 126 -7.29 9.78 13.89
N PRO A 127 -7.29 9.65 12.56
CA PRO A 127 -7.98 10.60 11.73
C PRO A 127 -9.48 10.61 12.07
N SER A 128 -10.06 11.80 12.21
CA SER A 128 -11.50 11.96 12.30
C SER A 128 -12.15 11.55 10.97
N LEU A 129 -13.37 11.01 11.04
CA LEU A 129 -14.15 10.70 9.84
C LEU A 129 -14.41 11.99 9.05
N PRO A 130 -14.03 12.03 7.77
CA PRO A 130 -14.31 13.16 6.90
C PRO A 130 -15.80 13.21 6.51
N GLN A 131 -16.22 14.34 5.95
CA GLN A 131 -17.60 14.56 5.51
C GLN A 131 -17.66 15.09 4.06
N GLY A 132 -18.83 14.91 3.43
CA GLY A 132 -19.17 15.43 2.11
C GLY A 132 -18.60 14.60 0.94
N ALA A 133 -18.65 15.16 -0.26
CA ALA A 133 -18.29 14.46 -1.50
C ALA A 133 -16.97 13.69 -1.36
N LEU A 134 -16.97 12.45 -1.85
CA LEU A 134 -15.85 11.53 -1.72
C LEU A 134 -14.70 11.94 -2.66
N ASP A 135 -13.50 11.77 -2.20
CA ASP A 135 -12.25 11.86 -2.95
C ASP A 135 -11.25 10.83 -2.42
N ALA A 136 -10.15 10.64 -3.12
CA ALA A 136 -9.11 9.66 -2.74
C ALA A 136 -8.53 9.89 -1.33
N LYS A 137 -8.44 11.15 -0.87
CA LYS A 137 -7.99 11.49 0.47
C LYS A 137 -9.00 11.05 1.52
N LYS A 138 -10.28 11.37 1.30
CA LYS A 138 -11.36 11.01 2.22
C LYS A 138 -11.57 9.50 2.29
N ALA A 139 -11.49 8.79 1.14
CA ALA A 139 -11.53 7.33 1.11
C ALA A 139 -10.41 6.72 1.97
N SER A 140 -9.19 7.24 1.85
CA SER A 140 -8.05 6.82 2.68
C SER A 140 -8.24 7.11 4.18
N LEU A 141 -8.86 8.24 4.52
CA LEU A 141 -9.14 8.61 5.92
C LEU A 141 -10.24 7.73 6.53
N VAL A 142 -11.33 7.46 5.79
CA VAL A 142 -12.41 6.56 6.24
C VAL A 142 -11.85 5.15 6.49
N LEU A 143 -11.08 4.62 5.53
CA LEU A 143 -10.47 3.30 5.71
C LEU A 143 -9.53 3.28 6.93
N ALA A 144 -8.65 4.27 7.09
CA ALA A 144 -7.73 4.34 8.22
C ALA A 144 -8.45 4.45 9.57
N ALA A 145 -9.61 5.13 9.62
CA ALA A 145 -10.40 5.30 10.83
C ALA A 145 -11.22 4.06 11.22
N LEU A 146 -11.71 3.30 10.22
CA LEU A 146 -12.65 2.19 10.44
C LEU A 146 -12.05 0.80 10.30
N GLN A 147 -10.83 0.65 9.78
CA GLN A 147 -10.20 -0.65 9.67
C GLN A 147 -10.07 -1.33 11.04
N PRO A 148 -10.46 -2.60 11.16
CA PRO A 148 -10.40 -3.30 12.44
C PRO A 148 -8.98 -3.69 12.84
N GLU A 149 -8.81 -3.99 14.12
CA GLU A 149 -7.56 -4.58 14.64
C GLU A 149 -7.28 -5.92 13.94
N ASN A 150 -6.01 -6.18 13.65
CA ASN A 150 -5.55 -7.37 12.93
C ASN A 150 -6.07 -7.54 11.50
N ALA A 151 -6.62 -6.49 10.87
CA ALA A 151 -7.00 -6.55 9.47
C ALA A 151 -5.81 -6.89 8.57
N ILE A 152 -6.09 -7.49 7.42
CA ILE A 152 -5.15 -7.61 6.31
C ILE A 152 -5.63 -6.65 5.22
N ILE A 153 -4.83 -5.65 4.93
CA ILE A 153 -5.11 -4.68 3.87
C ILE A 153 -4.28 -5.06 2.65
N VAL A 154 -4.95 -5.33 1.55
CA VAL A 154 -4.32 -5.51 0.25
C VAL A 154 -4.45 -4.20 -0.51
N ASP A 155 -3.34 -3.53 -0.79
CA ASP A 155 -3.35 -2.20 -1.42
C ASP A 155 -2.88 -2.28 -2.88
N GLU A 156 -3.83 -2.21 -3.78
CA GLU A 156 -3.65 -2.02 -5.21
C GLU A 156 -4.43 -0.79 -5.72
N SER A 157 -4.65 0.19 -4.88
CA SER A 157 -5.38 1.42 -5.22
C SER A 157 -4.55 2.43 -6.04
N ILE A 158 -3.28 2.14 -6.27
CA ILE A 158 -2.33 2.86 -7.11
C ILE A 158 -2.23 4.35 -6.72
N THR A 159 -2.88 5.23 -7.48
CA THR A 159 -2.86 6.68 -7.23
C THR A 159 -3.84 7.10 -6.15
N SER A 160 -4.89 6.32 -5.89
CA SER A 160 -5.96 6.67 -4.97
C SER A 160 -5.59 6.50 -3.49
N ALA A 161 -4.62 5.63 -3.15
CA ALA A 161 -4.16 5.46 -1.76
C ALA A 161 -2.91 6.27 -1.41
N ALA A 162 -2.52 7.26 -2.19
CA ALA A 162 -1.30 8.04 -1.92
C ALA A 162 -1.25 8.63 -0.49
N GLY A 163 -2.41 8.88 0.12
CA GLY A 163 -2.54 9.35 1.50
C GLY A 163 -2.66 8.25 2.55
N TYR A 164 -3.17 7.08 2.23
CA TYR A 164 -3.49 6.01 3.17
C TYR A 164 -2.31 5.62 4.06
N TYR A 165 -1.15 5.38 3.46
CA TYR A 165 0.06 5.01 4.19
C TYR A 165 0.45 6.03 5.28
N LYS A 166 0.20 7.33 5.02
CA LYS A 166 0.47 8.42 5.97
C LYS A 166 -0.50 8.40 7.15
N TYR A 167 -1.79 8.09 6.91
CA TYR A 167 -2.83 8.17 7.91
C TYR A 167 -2.87 6.97 8.85
N THR A 168 -2.27 5.85 8.48
CA THR A 168 -2.37 4.58 9.22
C THR A 168 -1.35 4.39 10.34
N ALA A 169 -0.53 5.38 10.66
CA ALA A 169 0.45 5.26 11.74
C ALA A 169 -0.20 5.12 13.13
N ALA A 170 -1.39 5.70 13.34
CA ALA A 170 -2.18 5.61 14.57
C ALA A 170 -3.32 4.58 14.48
N ALA A 171 -3.55 4.00 13.31
CA ALA A 171 -4.60 3.01 13.10
C ALA A 171 -4.39 1.76 13.97
N PRO A 172 -5.43 0.94 14.20
CA PRO A 172 -5.28 -0.39 14.77
C PRO A 172 -4.20 -1.18 14.03
N ARG A 173 -3.55 -2.15 14.68
CA ARG A 173 -2.50 -2.97 14.04
C ARG A 173 -3.06 -3.77 12.89
N PHE A 174 -2.31 -3.84 11.79
CA PHE A 174 -2.72 -4.54 10.57
C PHE A 174 -1.51 -4.99 9.76
N SER A 175 -1.73 -5.99 8.90
CA SER A 175 -0.78 -6.38 7.87
C SER A 175 -1.11 -5.66 6.58
N LEU A 176 -0.11 -5.07 5.94
CA LEU A 176 -0.23 -4.41 4.65
C LEU A 176 0.48 -5.26 3.59
N LEU A 177 -0.25 -5.67 2.56
CA LEU A 177 0.26 -6.30 1.35
C LEU A 177 0.16 -5.30 0.22
N THR A 178 1.25 -5.08 -0.52
CA THR A 178 1.25 -4.09 -1.60
C THR A 178 1.70 -4.66 -2.93
N LEU A 179 1.48 -3.88 -3.97
CA LEU A 179 1.83 -4.15 -5.35
C LEU A 179 3.34 -4.38 -5.53
N THR A 180 3.78 -5.62 -5.61
CA THR A 180 5.18 -5.95 -5.83
C THR A 180 5.58 -5.79 -7.29
N GLY A 181 6.72 -5.12 -7.53
CA GLY A 181 7.26 -4.96 -8.89
C GLY A 181 6.41 -4.09 -9.83
N GLY A 182 5.36 -3.42 -9.32
CA GLY A 182 4.50 -2.57 -10.13
C GLY A 182 3.52 -3.33 -11.05
N ALA A 183 3.34 -4.64 -10.85
CA ALA A 183 2.45 -5.47 -11.68
C ALA A 183 1.01 -5.40 -11.16
N ILE A 184 0.10 -4.76 -11.91
CA ILE A 184 -1.32 -4.64 -11.57
C ILE A 184 -2.10 -5.93 -11.85
N GLY A 185 -3.23 -6.11 -11.14
CA GLY A 185 -4.08 -7.30 -11.18
C GLY A 185 -3.82 -8.27 -10.02
N MET A 186 -3.01 -7.89 -9.01
CA MET A 186 -2.72 -8.75 -7.87
C MET A 186 -3.72 -8.60 -6.72
N GLY A 187 -4.41 -7.46 -6.57
CA GLY A 187 -5.19 -7.13 -5.38
C GLY A 187 -6.27 -8.16 -5.08
N LEU A 188 -7.25 -8.30 -5.98
CA LEU A 188 -8.36 -9.25 -5.82
C LEU A 188 -7.91 -10.70 -5.54
N PRO A 189 -7.00 -11.33 -6.33
CA PRO A 189 -6.54 -12.69 -6.03
C PRO A 189 -5.67 -12.77 -4.77
N CYS A 190 -4.90 -11.75 -4.43
CA CYS A 190 -4.12 -11.71 -3.20
C CYS A 190 -5.05 -11.65 -1.96
N ALA A 191 -6.16 -10.90 -2.04
CA ALA A 191 -7.17 -10.87 -0.99
C ALA A 191 -7.79 -12.25 -0.75
N ILE A 192 -8.06 -13.02 -1.81
CA ILE A 192 -8.49 -14.43 -1.70
C ILE A 192 -7.46 -15.26 -0.94
N GLY A 193 -6.19 -15.19 -1.35
CA GLY A 193 -5.12 -15.91 -0.69
C GLY A 193 -4.97 -15.53 0.79
N ALA A 194 -5.12 -14.24 1.12
CA ALA A 194 -5.08 -13.75 2.50
C ALA A 194 -6.25 -14.28 3.34
N ALA A 195 -7.47 -14.26 2.80
CA ALA A 195 -8.66 -14.77 3.50
C ALA A 195 -8.63 -16.29 3.72
N LEU A 196 -8.12 -17.05 2.75
CA LEU A 196 -7.93 -18.49 2.90
C LEU A 196 -6.83 -18.84 3.92
N ALA A 197 -5.75 -18.08 3.94
CA ALA A 197 -4.62 -18.31 4.87
C ALA A 197 -4.93 -17.87 6.31
N CYS A 198 -5.79 -16.87 6.49
CA CYS A 198 -6.12 -16.26 7.78
C CYS A 198 -7.63 -16.01 7.89
N PRO A 199 -8.46 -17.09 7.96
CA PRO A 199 -9.91 -16.97 7.91
C PRO A 199 -10.53 -16.20 9.09
N GLU A 200 -9.78 -16.07 10.20
CA GLU A 200 -10.17 -15.33 11.40
C GLU A 200 -9.88 -13.82 11.30
N ARG A 201 -9.20 -13.35 10.24
CA ARG A 201 -8.80 -11.96 10.09
C ARG A 201 -9.65 -11.25 9.03
N PRO A 202 -10.15 -10.04 9.30
CA PRO A 202 -10.80 -9.23 8.27
C PRO A 202 -9.83 -8.93 7.13
N VAL A 203 -10.27 -9.11 5.88
CA VAL A 203 -9.50 -8.76 4.69
C VAL A 203 -10.18 -7.59 3.98
N ILE A 204 -9.44 -6.53 3.73
CA ILE A 204 -9.90 -5.38 2.96
C ILE A 204 -8.98 -5.22 1.74
N ASP A 205 -9.56 -5.29 0.56
CA ASP A 205 -8.87 -5.04 -0.70
C ASP A 205 -9.15 -3.60 -1.15
N PHE A 206 -8.12 -2.75 -1.09
CA PHE A 206 -8.19 -1.36 -1.54
C PHE A 206 -7.71 -1.31 -3.00
N GLN A 207 -8.67 -1.26 -3.93
CA GLN A 207 -8.49 -1.63 -5.34
C GLN A 207 -8.73 -0.43 -6.26
N ALA A 208 -7.86 -0.24 -7.26
CA ALA A 208 -8.10 0.70 -8.36
C ALA A 208 -8.96 0.05 -9.46
N ASP A 209 -9.84 0.83 -10.11
CA ASP A 209 -10.70 0.37 -11.19
C ASP A 209 -9.90 -0.20 -12.38
N GLY A 210 -8.88 0.49 -12.83
CA GLY A 210 -8.03 0.00 -13.92
C GLY A 210 -7.29 -1.29 -13.59
N SER A 211 -6.85 -1.47 -12.34
CA SER A 211 -6.19 -2.70 -11.88
C SER A 211 -7.20 -3.86 -11.75
N ALA A 212 -8.41 -3.58 -11.28
CA ALA A 212 -9.47 -4.57 -11.15
C ALA A 212 -9.84 -5.23 -12.48
N MET A 213 -9.75 -4.49 -13.61
CA MET A 213 -10.03 -5.02 -14.95
C MET A 213 -9.17 -6.23 -15.33
N TYR A 214 -8.01 -6.41 -14.70
CA TYR A 214 -7.11 -7.54 -15.00
C TYR A 214 -7.59 -8.86 -14.39
N THR A 215 -8.28 -8.81 -13.24
CA THR A 215 -8.60 -10.01 -12.44
C THR A 215 -9.98 -9.94 -11.78
N ILE A 216 -10.92 -9.17 -12.34
CA ILE A 216 -12.26 -8.98 -11.77
C ILE A 216 -13.02 -10.29 -11.53
N GLN A 217 -12.75 -11.33 -12.32
CA GLN A 217 -13.32 -12.68 -12.15
C GLN A 217 -12.96 -13.32 -10.81
N ALA A 218 -11.98 -12.79 -10.07
CA ALA A 218 -11.65 -13.22 -8.71
C ALA A 218 -12.84 -13.03 -7.74
N LEU A 219 -13.74 -12.08 -8.00
CA LEU A 219 -14.97 -11.89 -7.23
C LEU A 219 -15.84 -13.14 -7.22
N TRP A 220 -15.91 -13.87 -8.34
CA TRP A 220 -16.63 -15.15 -8.39
C TRP A 220 -16.04 -16.17 -7.41
N THR A 221 -14.70 -16.24 -7.30
CA THR A 221 -14.06 -17.14 -6.33
C THR A 221 -14.34 -16.69 -4.89
N GLN A 222 -14.34 -15.38 -4.62
CA GLN A 222 -14.70 -14.85 -3.30
C GLN A 222 -16.12 -15.29 -2.90
N ALA A 223 -17.08 -15.17 -3.83
CA ALA A 223 -18.47 -15.59 -3.61
C ALA A 223 -18.59 -17.10 -3.42
N ARG A 224 -17.95 -17.89 -4.30
CA ARG A 224 -17.99 -19.37 -4.22
C ARG A 224 -17.48 -19.90 -2.90
N GLU A 225 -16.40 -19.33 -2.39
CA GLU A 225 -15.77 -19.75 -1.13
C GLU A 225 -16.33 -18.98 0.10
N SER A 226 -17.32 -18.11 -0.09
CA SER A 226 -17.95 -17.29 0.97
C SER A 226 -16.90 -16.56 1.83
N LEU A 227 -15.89 -15.96 1.20
CA LEU A 227 -14.76 -15.33 1.88
C LEU A 227 -15.15 -13.98 2.46
N ASN A 228 -14.76 -13.69 3.70
CA ASN A 228 -14.95 -12.39 4.34
C ASN A 228 -13.95 -11.37 3.79
N ILE A 229 -14.22 -10.82 2.61
CA ILE A 229 -13.40 -9.84 1.92
C ILE A 229 -14.26 -8.62 1.60
N THR A 230 -13.82 -7.43 2.02
CA THR A 230 -14.42 -6.16 1.62
C THR A 230 -13.54 -5.50 0.57
N THR A 231 -14.00 -5.43 -0.67
CA THR A 231 -13.31 -4.71 -1.77
C THR A 231 -13.78 -3.27 -1.83
N LEU A 232 -12.88 -2.32 -1.58
CA LEU A 232 -13.06 -0.88 -1.77
C LEU A 232 -12.52 -0.48 -3.13
N LEU A 233 -13.40 -0.34 -4.12
CA LEU A 233 -13.01 -0.08 -5.50
C LEU A 233 -13.03 1.42 -5.79
N CYS A 234 -11.86 1.99 -6.09
CA CYS A 234 -11.65 3.38 -6.47
C CYS A 234 -12.05 3.61 -7.93
N ALA A 235 -13.27 4.02 -8.18
CA ALA A 235 -13.77 4.29 -9.53
C ALA A 235 -13.46 5.75 -9.94
N ASN A 236 -12.22 6.02 -10.34
CA ASN A 236 -11.81 7.31 -10.91
C ASN A 236 -11.93 7.35 -12.44
N ARG A 237 -12.35 6.26 -13.06
CA ARG A 237 -12.61 6.09 -14.50
C ARG A 237 -11.40 6.36 -15.40
N SER A 238 -10.19 6.16 -14.88
CA SER A 238 -8.96 6.40 -15.63
C SER A 238 -7.80 5.57 -15.13
N TYR A 239 -6.90 5.18 -16.02
CA TYR A 239 -5.54 4.75 -15.67
C TYR A 239 -4.69 5.97 -15.30
N LYS A 240 -5.02 6.59 -14.16
CA LYS A 240 -4.44 7.86 -13.69
C LYS A 240 -2.91 7.84 -13.57
N ILE A 241 -2.34 6.69 -13.25
CA ILE A 241 -0.88 6.53 -13.19
C ILE A 241 -0.25 6.71 -14.58
N LEU A 242 -0.93 6.27 -15.66
CA LEU A 242 -0.41 6.42 -17.03
C LEU A 242 -0.43 7.89 -17.49
N GLU A 243 -1.42 8.68 -17.04
CA GLU A 243 -1.42 10.13 -17.29
C GLU A 243 -0.19 10.80 -16.64
N ALA A 244 0.10 10.43 -15.37
CA ALA A 244 1.26 10.95 -14.64
C ALA A 244 2.58 10.51 -15.29
N GLU A 245 2.68 9.25 -15.74
CA GLU A 245 3.87 8.74 -16.42
C GLU A 245 4.05 9.36 -17.82
N PHE A 246 2.98 9.57 -18.56
CA PHE A 246 3.04 10.28 -19.84
C PHE A 246 3.57 11.70 -19.66
N GLN A 247 3.05 12.43 -18.68
CA GLN A 247 3.52 13.79 -18.37
C GLN A 247 4.99 13.80 -17.97
N ARG A 248 5.45 12.80 -17.22
CA ARG A 248 6.85 12.68 -16.81
C ARG A 248 7.76 12.34 -17.98
N ALA A 249 7.37 11.39 -18.84
CA ALA A 249 8.16 10.97 -19.99
C ALA A 249 8.27 12.04 -21.07
N GLU A 250 7.17 12.69 -21.41
CA GLU A 250 7.08 13.64 -22.50
C GLU A 250 7.32 15.09 -22.06
N SER A 251 7.37 15.36 -20.74
CA SER A 251 7.46 16.72 -20.16
C SER A 251 6.34 17.66 -20.63
N ARG A 252 5.21 17.09 -21.07
CA ARG A 252 4.00 17.79 -21.52
C ARG A 252 2.73 17.05 -21.10
N PRO A 253 1.59 17.72 -20.98
CA PRO A 253 0.30 17.08 -20.74
C PRO A 253 -0.07 16.14 -21.88
N ALA A 254 -0.78 15.05 -21.56
CA ALA A 254 -1.38 14.16 -22.54
C ALA A 254 -2.43 14.91 -23.38
N ASP A 255 -2.41 14.73 -24.69
CA ASP A 255 -3.44 15.25 -25.57
C ASP A 255 -4.76 14.42 -25.46
N GLN A 256 -5.82 14.88 -26.11
CA GLN A 256 -7.13 14.21 -26.02
C GLN A 256 -7.10 12.76 -26.51
N ARG A 257 -6.26 12.44 -27.50
CA ARG A 257 -6.13 11.08 -28.02
C ARG A 257 -5.44 10.17 -27.00
N ALA A 258 -4.35 10.62 -26.39
CA ALA A 258 -3.67 9.91 -25.32
C ALA A 258 -4.60 9.72 -24.11
N LEU A 259 -5.29 10.78 -23.68
CA LEU A 259 -6.27 10.71 -22.59
C LEU A 259 -7.39 9.72 -22.87
N SER A 260 -7.90 9.65 -24.12
CA SER A 260 -8.94 8.70 -24.49
C SER A 260 -8.51 7.23 -24.38
N LEU A 261 -7.22 6.94 -24.57
CA LEU A 261 -6.65 5.59 -24.40
C LEU A 261 -6.48 5.20 -22.93
N MET A 262 -6.38 6.17 -22.04
CA MET A 262 -6.24 5.96 -20.59
C MET A 262 -7.58 6.02 -19.85
N SER A 263 -8.66 6.42 -20.55
CA SER A 263 -9.99 6.61 -19.97
C SER A 263 -10.76 5.30 -19.89
N LEU A 264 -11.51 5.12 -18.77
CA LEU A 264 -12.40 4.00 -18.50
C LEU A 264 -13.88 4.43 -18.42
N ASN A 265 -14.24 5.56 -19.07
CA ASN A 265 -15.58 6.15 -19.00
C ASN A 265 -16.40 6.05 -20.29
N ARG A 266 -15.94 5.26 -21.28
CA ARG A 266 -16.66 5.12 -22.58
C ARG A 266 -16.66 3.67 -23.06
N PRO A 267 -17.66 2.85 -22.66
CA PRO A 267 -18.69 3.15 -21.65
C PRO A 267 -18.13 3.14 -20.22
N ASP A 268 -18.87 3.75 -19.28
CA ASP A 268 -18.59 3.58 -17.85
C ASP A 268 -18.71 2.10 -17.45
N ILE A 269 -17.79 1.63 -16.60
CA ILE A 269 -17.82 0.26 -16.14
C ILE A 269 -18.81 0.13 -14.98
N GLY A 270 -19.82 -0.70 -15.15
CA GLY A 270 -20.84 -0.97 -14.14
C GLY A 270 -20.35 -1.94 -13.07
N TRP A 271 -19.44 -1.51 -12.19
CA TRP A 271 -18.80 -2.36 -11.18
C TRP A 271 -19.79 -3.06 -10.24
N VAL A 272 -20.84 -2.34 -9.82
CA VAL A 272 -21.90 -2.94 -8.98
C VAL A 272 -22.60 -4.08 -9.72
N VAL A 273 -22.94 -3.89 -11.00
CA VAL A 273 -23.62 -4.92 -11.82
C VAL A 273 -22.72 -6.11 -12.06
N ILE A 274 -21.44 -5.88 -12.38
CA ILE A 274 -20.43 -6.94 -12.57
C ILE A 274 -20.27 -7.75 -11.29
N SER A 275 -20.12 -7.08 -10.14
CA SER A 275 -19.96 -7.72 -8.84
C SER A 275 -21.15 -8.59 -8.49
N GLN A 276 -22.36 -8.07 -8.63
CA GLN A 276 -23.61 -8.83 -8.40
C GLN A 276 -23.76 -10.02 -9.36
N GLY A 277 -23.38 -9.84 -10.64
CA GLY A 277 -23.37 -10.91 -11.64
C GLY A 277 -22.37 -12.03 -11.31
N LEU A 278 -21.31 -11.73 -10.53
CA LEU A 278 -20.35 -12.70 -10.03
C LEU A 278 -20.69 -13.24 -8.62
N GLY A 279 -21.87 -12.87 -8.08
CA GLY A 279 -22.38 -13.37 -6.80
C GLY A 279 -21.91 -12.58 -5.57
N VAL A 280 -21.27 -11.41 -5.74
CA VAL A 280 -20.82 -10.57 -4.64
C VAL A 280 -21.75 -9.38 -4.46
N PRO A 281 -22.40 -9.18 -3.28
CA PRO A 281 -23.18 -7.99 -2.96
C PRO A 281 -22.34 -6.73 -3.15
N ALA A 282 -22.95 -5.69 -3.76
CA ALA A 282 -22.24 -4.46 -4.04
C ALA A 282 -23.13 -3.22 -3.96
N CYS A 283 -22.52 -2.10 -3.60
CA CYS A 283 -23.12 -0.76 -3.64
C CYS A 283 -22.14 0.27 -4.19
N ALA A 284 -22.67 1.43 -4.63
CA ALA A 284 -21.88 2.59 -4.99
C ALA A 284 -22.08 3.69 -3.93
N VAL A 285 -21.03 4.50 -3.70
CA VAL A 285 -21.04 5.59 -2.73
C VAL A 285 -20.38 6.84 -3.32
N ASP A 286 -20.93 8.00 -2.98
CA ASP A 286 -20.51 9.32 -3.48
C ASP A 286 -19.98 10.24 -2.36
N THR A 287 -20.25 9.89 -1.10
CA THR A 287 -19.86 10.69 0.07
C THR A 287 -19.05 9.86 1.08
N ALA A 288 -18.32 10.57 1.92
CA ALA A 288 -17.52 9.93 2.97
C ALA A 288 -18.41 9.25 4.04
N GLU A 289 -19.57 9.81 4.31
CA GLU A 289 -20.56 9.25 5.24
C GLU A 289 -21.13 7.93 4.69
N GLU A 290 -21.55 7.91 3.43
CA GLU A 290 -22.02 6.69 2.77
C GLU A 290 -20.96 5.59 2.75
N LEU A 291 -19.69 5.97 2.50
CA LEU A 291 -18.58 5.03 2.56
C LEU A 291 -18.40 4.48 3.98
N ALA A 292 -18.47 5.34 5.00
CA ALA A 292 -18.32 4.90 6.39
C ALA A 292 -19.43 3.92 6.79
N ASP A 293 -20.67 4.19 6.41
CA ASP A 293 -21.82 3.32 6.67
C ASP A 293 -21.72 2.00 5.91
N ALA A 294 -21.35 2.04 4.61
CA ALA A 294 -21.21 0.87 3.78
C ALA A 294 -20.06 -0.04 4.27
N LEU A 295 -18.91 0.55 4.61
CA LEU A 295 -17.76 -0.18 5.14
C LEU A 295 -18.08 -0.83 6.49
N THR A 296 -18.75 -0.11 7.38
CA THR A 296 -19.15 -0.64 8.70
C THR A 296 -20.08 -1.86 8.54
N ARG A 297 -21.06 -1.80 7.62
CA ARG A 297 -21.92 -2.94 7.31
C ARG A 297 -21.12 -4.12 6.74
N ALA A 298 -20.31 -3.88 5.70
CA ALA A 298 -19.53 -4.93 5.05
C ALA A 298 -18.56 -5.65 5.99
N LEU A 299 -18.04 -4.96 7.02
CA LEU A 299 -17.17 -5.56 8.03
C LEU A 299 -17.93 -6.39 9.08
N THR A 300 -19.24 -6.25 9.18
CA THR A 300 -20.10 -6.99 10.14
C THR A 300 -20.91 -8.10 9.49
N GLU A 301 -21.20 -8.00 8.21
CA GLU A 301 -21.96 -8.99 7.44
C GLU A 301 -21.00 -10.07 6.90
N PRO A 302 -21.32 -11.39 7.09
CA PRO A 302 -20.50 -12.46 6.55
C PRO A 302 -20.49 -12.49 5.02
N GLY A 303 -19.36 -12.89 4.45
CA GLY A 303 -19.18 -13.05 3.01
C GLY A 303 -18.48 -11.87 2.33
N PRO A 304 -18.30 -11.94 1.02
CA PRO A 304 -17.63 -10.89 0.26
C PRO A 304 -18.55 -9.71 -0.04
N HIS A 305 -17.98 -8.50 -0.06
CA HIS A 305 -18.67 -7.26 -0.41
C HIS A 305 -17.80 -6.40 -1.33
N LEU A 306 -18.43 -5.67 -2.26
CA LEU A 306 -17.76 -4.65 -3.05
C LEU A 306 -18.43 -3.29 -2.83
N ILE A 307 -17.63 -2.28 -2.53
CA ILE A 307 -18.07 -0.89 -2.39
C ILE A 307 -17.36 -0.08 -3.49
N GLN A 308 -18.13 0.32 -4.50
CA GLN A 308 -17.66 1.23 -5.55
C GLN A 308 -17.63 2.65 -5.00
N MET A 309 -16.44 3.21 -4.88
CA MET A 309 -16.23 4.60 -4.48
C MET A 309 -16.11 5.49 -5.72
N ASN A 310 -17.06 6.37 -5.95
CA ASN A 310 -17.01 7.34 -7.06
C ASN A 310 -16.06 8.50 -6.66
N LEU A 311 -14.89 8.60 -7.37
CA LEU A 311 -13.82 9.54 -7.03
C LEU A 311 -13.61 10.61 -8.10
#